data_84166bf49112019e92ccda0824d4a68b
#
_entry.id   84166bf49112019e92ccda0824d4a68b
#
_cell.length_a   1.000
_cell.length_b   1.000
_cell.length_c   1.000
_cell.angle_alpha   90.00
_cell.angle_beta   90.00
_cell.angle_gamma   90.00
#
_symmetry.space_group_name_H-M   'P 1'
#
loop_
_entity.id
_entity.type
_entity.pdbx_description
1 polymer ?
#
loop_
_entity_poly.entity_id
_entity_poly.type
_entity_poly.pdbx_seq_one_letter_code
_entity_poly.pdbx_strand_id
1 'polypeptide(L)'
;MLSRILPFLLCLIFSSFHISEAAIDVPAVIGNHAVLQMDKEVPIWGSADPGIEITVTFAGQTLTTSADETGAWRVNLAPMEASAEGRKMVISGGDDRRVFKDILVGVVWLCGGQSNMEWSVRQSMNAKEEIAAGDLPWLRCIKAPHL
;
A
#
# COMPACT_ATOMS: atom_id res chain seq x y z
N MET A 1 21.05 45.20 -58.11
CA MET A 1 20.25 43.98 -57.92
C MET A 1 20.72 43.31 -56.61
N LEU A 2 20.06 43.59 -55.50
CA LEU A 2 20.32 42.94 -54.19
C LEU A 2 19.31 41.84 -53.97
N SER A 3 19.79 40.58 -53.99
CA SER A 3 18.98 39.40 -53.64
C SER A 3 18.95 39.27 -52.11
N ARG A 4 17.75 39.41 -51.54
CA ARG A 4 17.48 39.21 -50.10
C ARG A 4 17.22 37.72 -49.86
N ILE A 5 18.19 37.04 -49.22
CA ILE A 5 18.01 35.67 -48.73
C ILE A 5 17.37 35.78 -47.34
N LEU A 6 16.13 35.29 -47.22
CA LEU A 6 15.36 35.19 -45.96
C LEU A 6 15.76 33.89 -45.27
N PRO A 7 16.31 33.89 -44.06
CA PRO A 7 16.58 32.66 -43.36
C PRO A 7 15.27 32.05 -42.81
N PHE A 8 14.97 30.85 -43.23
CA PHE A 8 13.86 30.03 -42.70
C PHE A 8 14.24 29.55 -41.29
N LEU A 9 13.69 30.15 -40.26
CA LEU A 9 13.86 29.74 -38.86
C LEU A 9 12.99 28.51 -38.60
N LEU A 10 13.59 27.31 -38.69
CA LEU A 10 12.96 26.05 -38.35
C LEU A 10 12.82 25.94 -36.82
N CYS A 11 11.67 26.28 -36.29
CA CYS A 11 11.36 26.15 -34.86
C CYS A 11 11.07 24.67 -34.55
N LEU A 12 12.07 23.94 -34.05
CA LEU A 12 11.91 22.59 -33.53
C LEU A 12 11.16 22.66 -32.18
N ILE A 13 9.85 22.37 -32.23
CA ILE A 13 9.03 22.19 -31.02
C ILE A 13 9.43 20.84 -30.41
N PHE A 14 10.32 20.85 -29.42
CA PHE A 14 10.55 19.71 -28.54
C PHE A 14 9.30 19.56 -27.66
N SER A 15 8.36 18.71 -28.05
CA SER A 15 7.35 18.21 -27.16
C SER A 15 8.05 17.33 -26.12
N SER A 16 8.26 17.88 -24.93
CA SER A 16 8.70 17.08 -23.77
C SER A 16 7.56 16.11 -23.44
N PHE A 17 7.69 14.87 -23.87
CA PHE A 17 6.89 13.78 -23.32
C PHE A 17 7.33 13.62 -21.86
N HIS A 18 6.55 14.17 -20.94
CA HIS A 18 6.61 13.77 -19.55
C HIS A 18 6.04 12.36 -19.48
N ILE A 19 6.93 11.37 -19.43
CA ILE A 19 6.56 10.03 -18.99
C ILE A 19 6.22 10.21 -17.51
N SER A 20 4.93 10.30 -17.18
CA SER A 20 4.45 10.15 -15.82
C SER A 20 4.74 8.70 -15.44
N GLU A 21 5.65 8.49 -14.53
CA GLU A 21 5.88 7.17 -13.96
C GLU A 21 4.61 6.81 -13.19
N ALA A 22 3.90 5.79 -13.64
CA ALA A 22 2.63 5.36 -13.06
C ALA A 22 2.88 4.91 -11.60
N ALA A 23 2.73 5.85 -10.67
CA ALA A 23 3.01 5.58 -9.26
C ALA A 23 1.83 4.83 -8.64
N ILE A 24 2.07 3.57 -8.23
CA ILE A 24 1.10 2.82 -7.41
C ILE A 24 1.16 3.37 -5.99
N ASP A 25 0.04 3.87 -5.48
CA ASP A 25 -0.11 4.24 -4.07
C ASP A 25 -1.05 3.29 -3.35
N VAL A 26 -0.70 2.94 -2.12
CA VAL A 26 -1.49 2.04 -1.26
C VAL A 26 -1.60 2.64 0.14
N PRO A 27 -2.74 2.45 0.84
CA PRO A 27 -2.89 2.93 2.21
C PRO A 27 -1.85 2.34 3.15
N ALA A 28 -1.44 3.10 4.16
CA ALA A 28 -0.42 2.67 5.14
C ALA A 28 -0.74 1.36 5.87
N VAL A 29 -2.03 0.97 5.93
CA VAL A 29 -2.47 -0.31 6.50
C VAL A 29 -2.02 -1.50 5.64
N ILE A 30 -1.73 -1.27 4.35
CA ILE A 30 -1.17 -2.25 3.42
C ILE A 30 0.32 -1.95 3.29
N GLY A 31 1.13 -2.44 4.20
CA GLY A 31 2.55 -2.09 4.26
C GLY A 31 3.40 -3.23 4.81
N ASN A 32 4.69 -2.95 5.00
CA ASN A 32 5.58 -3.88 5.69
C ASN A 32 5.03 -4.17 7.09
N HIS A 33 5.15 -5.42 7.51
CA HIS A 33 4.70 -5.89 8.83
C HIS A 33 3.19 -5.82 9.05
N ALA A 34 2.38 -5.70 8.00
CA ALA A 34 0.93 -5.76 8.12
C ALA A 34 0.44 -7.14 8.57
N VAL A 35 -0.77 -7.19 9.15
CA VAL A 35 -1.50 -8.43 9.41
C VAL A 35 -2.79 -8.40 8.60
N LEU A 36 -3.01 -9.40 7.75
CA LEU A 36 -4.23 -9.57 6.98
C LEU A 36 -5.21 -10.45 7.74
N GLN A 37 -6.51 -10.15 7.64
CA GLN A 37 -7.54 -10.90 8.34
C GLN A 37 -7.63 -12.34 7.82
N MET A 38 -7.58 -13.31 8.73
CA MET A 38 -7.77 -14.74 8.43
C MET A 38 -9.24 -15.06 8.13
N ASP A 39 -9.49 -16.18 7.43
CA ASP A 39 -10.78 -16.81 7.18
C ASP A 39 -11.84 -15.92 6.50
N LYS A 40 -11.43 -14.83 5.89
CA LYS A 40 -12.29 -13.91 5.13
C LYS A 40 -11.60 -13.43 3.88
N GLU A 41 -12.38 -12.97 2.90
CA GLU A 41 -11.84 -12.20 1.79
C GLU A 41 -11.15 -10.94 2.30
N VAL A 42 -9.95 -10.68 1.79
CA VAL A 42 -9.17 -9.52 2.18
C VAL A 42 -9.06 -8.55 1.01
N PRO A 43 -9.66 -7.36 1.11
CA PRO A 43 -9.47 -6.35 0.10
C PRO A 43 -8.04 -5.80 0.13
N ILE A 44 -7.44 -5.67 -1.04
CA ILE A 44 -6.21 -4.91 -1.29
C ILE A 44 -6.60 -3.83 -2.29
N TRP A 45 -6.27 -2.58 -1.98
CA TRP A 45 -6.71 -1.45 -2.78
C TRP A 45 -5.70 -0.30 -2.76
N GLY A 46 -5.88 0.62 -3.68
CA GLY A 46 -5.04 1.81 -3.78
C GLY A 46 -5.43 2.69 -4.94
N SER A 47 -4.50 3.51 -5.38
CA SER A 47 -4.62 4.33 -6.58
C SER A 47 -3.42 4.14 -7.51
N ALA A 48 -3.66 4.40 -8.80
CA ALA A 48 -2.67 4.41 -9.86
C ALA A 48 -3.18 5.30 -11.00
N ASP A 49 -2.42 5.47 -12.06
CA ASP A 49 -2.92 6.16 -13.24
C ASP A 49 -4.11 5.40 -13.86
N PRO A 50 -5.17 6.11 -14.34
CA PRO A 50 -6.34 5.49 -14.92
C PRO A 50 -6.01 4.52 -16.04
N GLY A 51 -6.67 3.35 -16.03
CA GLY A 51 -6.53 2.32 -17.06
C GLY A 51 -5.29 1.43 -16.88
N ILE A 52 -4.40 1.71 -15.93
CA ILE A 52 -3.25 0.82 -15.64
C ILE A 52 -3.76 -0.51 -15.08
N GLU A 53 -3.25 -1.59 -15.63
CA GLU A 53 -3.48 -2.93 -15.10
C GLU A 53 -2.61 -3.17 -13.86
N ILE A 54 -3.25 -3.52 -12.75
CA ILE A 54 -2.60 -3.79 -11.47
C ILE A 54 -2.66 -5.29 -11.18
N THR A 55 -1.50 -5.87 -10.88
CA THR A 55 -1.38 -7.26 -10.43
C THR A 55 -0.94 -7.31 -8.98
N VAL A 56 -1.68 -8.04 -8.15
CA VAL A 56 -1.37 -8.30 -6.74
C VAL A 56 -1.03 -9.77 -6.57
N THR A 57 0.15 -10.06 -6.02
CA THR A 57 0.59 -11.42 -5.70
C THR A 57 0.85 -11.55 -4.20
N PHE A 58 0.15 -12.49 -3.55
CA PHE A 58 0.34 -12.81 -2.14
C PHE A 58 -0.10 -14.25 -1.83
N ALA A 59 0.67 -14.97 -1.00
CA ALA A 59 0.34 -16.31 -0.48
C ALA A 59 -0.11 -17.31 -1.58
N GLY A 60 0.55 -17.30 -2.73
CA GLY A 60 0.23 -18.18 -3.86
C GLY A 60 -0.95 -17.72 -4.72
N GLN A 61 -1.62 -16.62 -4.35
CA GLN A 61 -2.67 -16.00 -5.14
C GLN A 61 -2.07 -14.92 -6.03
N THR A 62 -2.55 -14.81 -7.26
CA THR A 62 -2.23 -13.72 -8.20
C THR A 62 -3.53 -13.21 -8.80
N LEU A 63 -3.84 -11.95 -8.57
CA LEU A 63 -5.07 -11.29 -8.98
C LEU A 63 -4.74 -10.04 -9.78
N THR A 64 -5.55 -9.78 -10.82
CA THR A 64 -5.37 -8.63 -11.71
C THR A 64 -6.65 -7.81 -11.73
N THR A 65 -6.50 -6.49 -11.79
CA THR A 65 -7.57 -5.51 -11.98
C THR A 65 -7.03 -4.32 -12.76
N SER A 66 -7.89 -3.41 -13.18
CA SER A 66 -7.47 -2.14 -13.77
C SER A 66 -7.90 -0.98 -12.88
N ALA A 67 -7.08 0.06 -12.82
CA ALA A 67 -7.47 1.32 -12.21
C ALA A 67 -8.61 1.95 -13.02
N ASP A 68 -9.64 2.43 -12.35
CA ASP A 68 -10.79 3.09 -12.99
C ASP A 68 -10.45 4.52 -13.48
N GLU A 69 -11.45 5.24 -13.98
CA GLU A 69 -11.27 6.60 -14.48
C GLU A 69 -10.82 7.60 -13.40
N THR A 70 -11.02 7.28 -12.12
CA THR A 70 -10.54 8.06 -10.96
C THR A 70 -9.16 7.63 -10.49
N GLY A 71 -8.61 6.56 -11.08
CA GLY A 71 -7.37 5.94 -10.68
C GLY A 71 -7.53 4.93 -9.54
N ALA A 72 -8.73 4.69 -9.02
CA ALA A 72 -8.93 3.74 -7.94
C ALA A 72 -8.91 2.29 -8.45
N TRP A 73 -8.29 1.40 -7.67
CA TRP A 73 -8.26 -0.03 -7.97
C TRP A 73 -8.47 -0.87 -6.70
N ARG A 74 -8.98 -2.08 -6.88
CA ARG A 74 -9.19 -3.04 -5.80
C ARG A 74 -9.19 -4.48 -6.32
N VAL A 75 -8.60 -5.39 -5.52
CA VAL A 75 -8.76 -6.84 -5.64
C VAL A 75 -9.17 -7.41 -4.29
N ASN A 76 -9.79 -8.59 -4.28
CA ASN A 76 -10.08 -9.31 -3.04
C ASN A 76 -9.32 -10.63 -3.05
N LEU A 77 -8.36 -10.78 -2.14
CA LEU A 77 -7.71 -12.06 -1.88
C LEU A 77 -8.72 -13.04 -1.30
N ALA A 78 -8.67 -14.29 -1.75
CA ALA A 78 -9.48 -15.36 -1.16
C ALA A 78 -9.11 -15.58 0.32
N PRO A 79 -10.02 -16.15 1.13
CA PRO A 79 -9.76 -16.48 2.52
C PRO A 79 -8.47 -17.29 2.70
N MET A 80 -7.75 -16.98 3.77
CA MET A 80 -6.47 -17.63 4.11
C MET A 80 -6.49 -18.08 5.56
N GLU A 81 -5.86 -19.20 5.84
CA GLU A 81 -5.60 -19.65 7.21
C GLU A 81 -4.56 -18.77 7.91
N ALA A 82 -4.64 -18.71 9.24
CA ALA A 82 -3.67 -18.00 10.06
C ALA A 82 -2.25 -18.49 9.81
N SER A 83 -1.30 -17.57 9.72
CA SER A 83 0.11 -17.88 9.53
C SER A 83 0.99 -16.84 10.21
N ALA A 84 1.84 -17.31 11.10
CA ALA A 84 2.90 -16.52 11.73
C ALA A 84 4.14 -16.39 10.83
N GLU A 85 4.15 -17.01 9.66
CA GLU A 85 5.22 -16.86 8.68
C GLU A 85 5.06 -15.56 7.91
N GLY A 86 6.07 -14.69 7.99
CA GLY A 86 6.13 -13.42 7.28
C GLY A 86 6.30 -13.60 5.79
N ARG A 87 5.26 -13.30 5.01
CA ARG A 87 5.22 -13.43 3.56
C ARG A 87 5.44 -12.11 2.84
N LYS A 88 5.80 -12.19 1.56
CA LYS A 88 5.91 -11.02 0.68
C LYS A 88 4.63 -10.82 -0.09
N MET A 89 4.17 -9.57 -0.16
CA MET A 89 3.18 -9.11 -1.13
C MET A 89 3.87 -8.30 -2.21
N VAL A 90 3.52 -8.56 -3.45
CA VAL A 90 3.98 -7.79 -4.61
C VAL A 90 2.78 -7.16 -5.28
N ILE A 91 2.85 -5.86 -5.50
CA ILE A 91 1.86 -5.10 -6.28
C ILE A 91 2.62 -4.47 -7.43
N SER A 92 2.20 -4.74 -8.66
CA SER A 92 2.84 -4.19 -9.86
C SER A 92 1.80 -3.65 -10.84
N GLY A 93 2.16 -2.60 -11.56
CA GLY A 93 1.34 -2.01 -12.61
C GLY A 93 2.14 -1.00 -13.41
N GLY A 94 2.04 -1.03 -14.74
CA GLY A 94 2.93 -0.27 -15.60
C GLY A 94 4.40 -0.60 -15.31
N ASP A 95 5.21 0.42 -15.09
CA ASP A 95 6.63 0.30 -14.75
C ASP A 95 6.89 0.28 -13.23
N ASP A 96 5.86 0.52 -12.38
CA ASP A 96 6.00 0.53 -10.92
C ASP A 96 5.79 -0.86 -10.30
N ARG A 97 6.55 -1.12 -9.25
CA ARG A 97 6.50 -2.37 -8.50
C ARG A 97 6.76 -2.12 -7.01
N ARG A 98 5.73 -2.35 -6.20
CA ARG A 98 5.81 -2.27 -4.75
C ARG A 98 6.00 -3.66 -4.15
N VAL A 99 6.89 -3.79 -3.18
CA VAL A 99 7.15 -5.04 -2.46
C VAL A 99 7.03 -4.78 -0.97
N PHE A 100 6.03 -5.39 -0.36
CA PHE A 100 5.85 -5.37 1.09
C PHE A 100 6.32 -6.69 1.68
N LYS A 101 7.02 -6.62 2.80
CA LYS A 101 7.67 -7.77 3.45
C LYS A 101 7.04 -8.03 4.82
N ASP A 102 7.19 -9.28 5.26
CA ASP A 102 6.83 -9.70 6.61
C ASP A 102 5.34 -9.46 6.91
N ILE A 103 4.47 -9.82 5.96
CA ILE A 103 3.01 -9.75 6.13
C ILE A 103 2.53 -11.08 6.72
N LEU A 104 1.81 -10.99 7.82
CA LEU A 104 1.18 -12.12 8.50
C LEU A 104 -0.28 -12.26 8.08
N VAL A 105 -0.85 -13.43 8.37
CA VAL A 105 -2.30 -13.66 8.31
C VAL A 105 -2.77 -14.04 9.70
N GLY A 106 -3.76 -13.35 10.24
CA GLY A 106 -4.23 -13.56 11.62
C GLY A 106 -5.49 -12.78 11.93
N VAL A 107 -5.77 -12.62 13.21
CA VAL A 107 -6.93 -11.86 13.69
C VAL A 107 -6.60 -10.37 13.70
N VAL A 108 -7.45 -9.57 13.08
CA VAL A 108 -7.32 -8.10 13.06
C VAL A 108 -8.38 -7.48 13.94
N TRP A 109 -7.97 -6.66 14.90
CA TRP A 109 -8.85 -5.92 15.81
C TRP A 109 -8.85 -4.44 15.44
N LEU A 110 -10.04 -3.88 15.30
CA LEU A 110 -10.23 -2.43 15.24
C LEU A 110 -10.56 -1.92 16.65
N CYS A 111 -9.62 -1.19 17.24
CA CYS A 111 -9.78 -0.59 18.56
C CYS A 111 -10.11 0.90 18.38
N GLY A 112 -11.31 1.30 18.80
CA GLY A 112 -11.78 2.67 18.72
C GLY A 112 -12.46 3.10 20.01
N GLY A 113 -12.48 4.40 20.29
CA GLY A 113 -13.12 4.93 21.49
C GLY A 113 -12.78 6.41 21.72
N GLN A 114 -12.82 6.81 22.97
CA GLN A 114 -12.51 8.18 23.42
C GLN A 114 -11.15 8.22 24.14
N SER A 115 -10.96 9.19 25.03
CA SER A 115 -9.69 9.45 25.74
C SER A 115 -9.08 8.21 26.41
N ASN A 116 -9.87 7.23 26.84
CA ASN A 116 -9.35 6.02 27.44
C ASN A 116 -8.54 5.15 26.46
N MET A 117 -8.69 5.35 25.16
CA MET A 117 -7.86 4.68 24.15
C MET A 117 -6.41 5.21 24.10
N GLU A 118 -6.14 6.32 24.75
CA GLU A 118 -4.79 6.86 24.91
C GLU A 118 -4.11 6.42 26.22
N TRP A 119 -4.83 5.63 27.07
CA TRP A 119 -4.30 5.13 28.32
C TRP A 119 -3.15 4.17 28.04
N SER A 120 -1.96 4.52 28.47
CA SER A 120 -0.77 3.73 28.21
C SER A 120 -0.61 2.61 29.25
N VAL A 121 0.08 1.52 28.87
CA VAL A 121 0.44 0.42 29.79
C VAL A 121 1.22 0.95 30.99
N ARG A 122 2.01 2.02 30.86
CA ARG A 122 2.75 2.65 31.97
C ARG A 122 1.85 3.19 33.09
N GLN A 123 0.59 3.45 32.79
CA GLN A 123 -0.41 3.98 33.72
C GLN A 123 -1.36 2.85 34.23
N SER A 124 -1.11 1.61 33.84
CA SER A 124 -1.89 0.45 34.22
C SER A 124 -1.28 -0.26 35.43
N MET A 125 -2.05 -1.15 36.05
CA MET A 125 -1.58 -2.02 37.10
C MET A 125 -0.52 -3.00 36.56
N ASN A 126 0.50 -3.31 37.35
CA ASN A 126 1.63 -4.19 36.97
C ASN A 126 2.41 -3.71 35.73
N ALA A 127 2.48 -2.40 35.50
CA ALA A 127 3.06 -1.81 34.30
C ALA A 127 4.47 -2.28 33.99
N LYS A 128 5.32 -2.48 35.00
CA LYS A 128 6.73 -2.91 34.80
C LYS A 128 6.81 -4.34 34.29
N GLU A 129 6.04 -5.23 34.86
CA GLU A 129 5.95 -6.65 34.51
C GLU A 129 5.37 -6.78 33.09
N GLU A 130 4.29 -6.07 32.79
CA GLU A 130 3.64 -6.09 31.47
C GLU A 130 4.54 -5.55 30.37
N ILE A 131 5.26 -4.47 30.64
CA ILE A 131 6.24 -3.93 29.68
C ILE A 131 7.39 -4.89 29.46
N ALA A 132 7.89 -5.54 30.51
CA ALA A 132 8.98 -6.52 30.41
C ALA A 132 8.56 -7.79 29.64
N ALA A 133 7.28 -8.17 29.73
CA ALA A 133 6.68 -9.30 28.97
C ALA A 133 6.19 -8.92 27.58
N GLY A 134 6.27 -7.65 27.19
CA GLY A 134 5.66 -7.09 26.00
C GLY A 134 6.36 -7.38 24.66
N ASP A 135 7.42 -8.20 24.64
CA ASP A 135 8.05 -8.64 23.39
C ASP A 135 7.18 -9.73 22.71
N LEU A 136 6.20 -9.28 21.96
CA LEU A 136 5.21 -10.11 21.27
C LEU A 136 5.38 -9.96 19.74
N PRO A 137 6.27 -10.71 19.09
CA PRO A 137 6.63 -10.51 17.68
C PRO A 137 5.47 -10.74 16.70
N TRP A 138 4.41 -11.42 17.16
CA TRP A 138 3.21 -11.66 16.36
C TRP A 138 2.11 -10.61 16.54
N LEU A 139 2.21 -9.76 17.57
CA LEU A 139 1.30 -8.65 17.82
C LEU A 139 1.84 -7.39 17.15
N ARG A 140 1.07 -6.82 16.24
CA ARG A 140 1.43 -5.62 15.50
C ARG A 140 0.35 -4.58 15.63
N CYS A 141 0.75 -3.35 15.87
CA CYS A 141 -0.15 -2.23 16.08
C CYS A 141 0.09 -1.15 15.02
N ILE A 142 -0.99 -0.63 14.48
CA ILE A 142 -1.00 0.60 13.69
C ILE A 142 -1.89 1.61 14.40
N LYS A 143 -1.40 2.81 14.60
CA LYS A 143 -2.20 3.92 15.13
C LYS A 143 -2.62 4.81 13.97
N ALA A 144 -3.93 4.95 13.76
CA ALA A 144 -4.44 5.94 12.83
C ALA A 144 -4.13 7.36 13.35
N PRO A 145 -3.70 8.29 12.50
CA PRO A 145 -3.51 9.68 12.91
C PRO A 145 -4.85 10.29 13.32
N HIS A 146 -4.82 11.21 14.27
CA HIS A 146 -5.96 12.07 14.53
C HIS A 146 -6.17 13.02 13.34
N LEU A 147 -7.41 13.11 12.88
CA LEU A 147 -7.83 14.07 11.86
C LEU A 147 -8.07 15.44 12.49
#